data_73e0d9a3251b0ba7fd15e680bce68a80
#
_entry.id   73e0d9a3251b0ba7fd15e680bce68a80
#
_cell.length_a   1.000
_cell.length_b   1.000
_cell.length_c   1.000
_cell.angle_alpha   90.00
_cell.angle_beta   90.00
_cell.angle_gamma   90.00
#
_symmetry.space_group_name_H-M   'P 1'
#
loop_
_entity.id
_entity.type
_entity.pdbx_description
1 polymer ?
#
loop_
_entity_poly.entity_id
_entity_poly.type
_entity_poly.pdbx_seq_one_letter_code
_entity_poly.pdbx_strand_id
1 'polypeptide(L)'
;MTRQLHAAILLMAALATPARAQAPKQGHPLIPAYPGSTEGAGVEVVAFDEFDIPTGPTKDGKFPKTEHVEGRLTTFGYGTPPGRSTLEVFRNYEAALKAAGFTTLFTCRGDQCGSQVGYRALGYIPNGDDARYLAARLARPEGDVYVALHVQPLETRFVVVELKPMETGLVKISADALTKDIGSVGHVAVYDILFDTGQAAVKPESAAALAEIARMLATNPALTVHVVGHTDNVGPLAQNLDLSKRRAQAVVTALTTSHKVAAARLRADGVGPLAPVASNDTDAGRAKNRRVELVKQ
;
A
#
# COMPACT_ATOMS: atom_id res chain seq x y z
N MET A 1 46.72 20.22 77.28
CA MET A 1 46.28 20.80 75.94
C MET A 1 45.82 19.67 75.08
N THR A 2 44.56 19.35 75.12
CA THR A 2 43.92 18.26 74.36
C THR A 2 42.85 18.88 73.44
N ARG A 3 43.12 18.88 72.13
CA ARG A 3 42.15 19.34 71.07
C ARG A 3 41.23 18.18 70.72
N GLN A 4 39.94 18.31 71.01
CA GLN A 4 38.88 17.46 70.45
C GLN A 4 38.53 17.87 69.06
N LEU A 5 38.66 16.95 68.05
CA LEU A 5 38.14 17.09 66.73
C LEU A 5 36.65 16.61 66.69
N HIS A 6 35.74 17.48 66.39
CA HIS A 6 34.35 17.12 66.10
C HIS A 6 34.22 16.77 64.63
N ALA A 7 33.92 15.53 64.30
CA ALA A 7 33.56 15.10 62.93
C ALA A 7 32.08 15.33 62.73
N ALA A 8 31.75 16.23 61.80
CA ALA A 8 30.39 16.44 61.35
C ALA A 8 30.06 15.40 60.27
N ILE A 9 29.11 14.52 60.56
CA ILE A 9 28.54 13.57 59.58
C ILE A 9 27.47 14.30 58.80
N LEU A 10 27.73 14.61 57.49
CA LEU A 10 26.72 15.09 56.56
C LEU A 10 25.90 13.89 56.08
N LEU A 11 24.64 13.83 56.50
CA LEU A 11 23.64 12.88 55.97
C LEU A 11 23.12 13.39 54.64
N MET A 12 23.60 12.87 53.51
CA MET A 12 23.02 13.10 52.21
C MET A 12 21.70 12.33 52.07
N ALA A 13 20.57 12.99 52.19
CA ALA A 13 19.28 12.43 51.84
C ALA A 13 19.19 12.37 50.29
N ALA A 14 19.31 11.18 49.74
CA ALA A 14 19.03 10.92 48.32
C ALA A 14 17.52 11.08 48.07
N LEU A 15 17.14 12.22 47.48
CA LEU A 15 15.79 12.42 46.93
C LEU A 15 15.61 11.46 45.77
N ALA A 16 14.93 10.34 46.00
CA ALA A 16 14.48 9.46 44.94
C ALA A 16 13.43 10.23 44.09
N THR A 17 13.83 10.70 42.93
CA THR A 17 12.88 11.19 41.91
C THR A 17 11.98 10.06 41.50
N PRO A 18 10.64 10.22 41.53
CA PRO A 18 9.73 9.19 41.05
C PRO A 18 10.02 8.96 39.56
N ALA A 19 10.26 7.69 39.20
CA ALA A 19 10.39 7.28 37.82
C ALA A 19 9.14 7.73 37.06
N ARG A 20 9.30 8.74 36.20
CA ARG A 20 8.26 9.22 35.32
C ARG A 20 7.98 8.08 34.36
N ALA A 21 6.80 7.43 34.47
CA ALA A 21 6.35 6.44 33.51
C ALA A 21 6.49 7.09 32.12
N GLN A 22 7.29 6.49 31.25
CA GLN A 22 7.43 6.95 29.87
C GLN A 22 6.05 6.91 29.23
N ALA A 23 5.61 8.04 28.66
CA ALA A 23 4.40 8.05 27.87
C ALA A 23 4.52 7.02 26.75
N PRO A 24 3.45 6.25 26.44
CA PRO A 24 3.49 5.26 25.38
C PRO A 24 3.91 5.93 24.08
N LYS A 25 4.69 5.22 23.24
CA LYS A 25 5.08 5.70 21.92
C LYS A 25 3.81 6.04 21.13
N GLN A 26 3.76 7.22 20.51
CA GLN A 26 2.62 7.60 19.69
C GLN A 26 2.49 6.63 18.50
N GLY A 27 1.32 6.02 18.35
CA GLY A 27 1.03 5.13 17.24
C GLY A 27 0.86 5.87 15.92
N HIS A 28 0.09 6.97 15.93
CA HIS A 28 -0.15 7.80 14.76
C HIS A 28 -0.26 9.29 15.15
N PRO A 29 0.29 10.23 14.35
CA PRO A 29 0.30 11.67 14.71
C PRO A 29 -1.08 12.26 14.96
N LEU A 30 -2.12 11.79 14.25
CA LEU A 30 -3.50 12.27 14.40
C LEU A 30 -4.25 11.65 15.58
N ILE A 31 -3.70 10.60 16.22
CA ILE A 31 -4.43 9.80 17.22
C ILE A 31 -3.55 9.60 18.45
N PRO A 32 -3.60 10.53 19.41
CA PRO A 32 -2.85 10.41 20.66
C PRO A 32 -3.38 9.28 21.54
N ALA A 33 -2.54 8.80 22.45
CA ALA A 33 -2.97 7.87 23.48
C ALA A 33 -3.98 8.54 24.43
N TYR A 34 -4.98 7.77 24.88
CA TYR A 34 -5.87 8.21 25.97
C TYR A 34 -5.03 8.42 27.25
N PRO A 35 -5.27 9.49 28.04
CA PRO A 35 -4.50 9.76 29.26
C PRO A 35 -4.50 8.57 30.23
N GLY A 36 -3.29 8.18 30.65
CA GLY A 36 -3.10 7.02 31.54
C GLY A 36 -3.10 5.66 30.85
N SER A 37 -3.21 5.61 29.53
CA SER A 37 -3.00 4.39 28.76
C SER A 37 -1.57 3.85 28.93
N THR A 38 -1.46 2.52 28.95
CA THR A 38 -0.18 1.82 28.90
C THR A 38 0.21 1.49 27.46
N GLU A 39 1.45 1.08 27.24
CA GLU A 39 1.88 0.54 25.94
C GLU A 39 1.08 -0.74 25.66
N GLY A 40 0.44 -0.80 24.48
CA GLY A 40 -0.32 -1.95 24.00
C GLY A 40 0.38 -2.65 22.84
N ALA A 41 -0.36 -3.03 21.82
CA ALA A 41 0.21 -3.54 20.59
C ALA A 41 1.19 -2.53 20.00
N GLY A 42 2.37 -2.98 19.59
CA GLY A 42 3.38 -2.15 18.96
C GLY A 42 2.88 -1.44 17.71
N VAL A 43 3.61 -0.41 17.28
CA VAL A 43 3.30 0.30 16.03
C VAL A 43 3.91 -0.47 14.86
N GLU A 44 3.06 -0.88 13.92
CA GLU A 44 3.47 -1.43 12.63
C GLU A 44 3.06 -0.45 11.52
N VAL A 45 3.98 -0.18 10.59
CA VAL A 45 3.75 0.71 9.47
C VAL A 45 4.13 0.00 8.18
N VAL A 46 3.17 -0.14 7.28
CA VAL A 46 3.38 -0.64 5.93
C VAL A 46 3.29 0.55 4.97
N ALA A 47 4.31 0.73 4.12
CA ALA A 47 4.42 1.91 3.25
C ALA A 47 3.26 2.03 2.25
N PHE A 48 2.75 0.88 1.77
CA PHE A 48 1.58 0.77 0.92
C PHE A 48 0.98 -0.63 1.07
N ASP A 49 -0.33 -0.69 1.36
CA ASP A 49 -1.11 -1.92 1.45
C ASP A 49 -2.59 -1.62 1.20
N GLU A 50 -3.40 -2.65 1.07
CA GLU A 50 -4.86 -2.56 0.97
C GLU A 50 -5.52 -2.91 2.31
N PHE A 51 -6.67 -2.31 2.58
CA PHE A 51 -7.47 -2.63 3.74
C PHE A 51 -8.96 -2.43 3.48
N ASP A 52 -9.78 -3.38 3.93
CA ASP A 52 -11.23 -3.29 3.88
C ASP A 52 -11.76 -2.74 5.20
N ILE A 53 -12.08 -1.44 5.25
CA ILE A 53 -12.66 -0.77 6.43
C ILE A 53 -14.11 -1.25 6.62
N PRO A 54 -14.46 -1.95 7.71
CA PRO A 54 -15.84 -2.35 7.96
C PRO A 54 -16.76 -1.16 8.18
N THR A 55 -17.82 -1.05 7.37
CA THR A 55 -18.85 0.02 7.45
C THR A 55 -20.23 -0.52 7.74
N GLY A 56 -20.32 -1.73 8.26
CA GLY A 56 -21.55 -2.39 8.68
C GLY A 56 -21.26 -3.59 9.58
N PRO A 57 -22.31 -4.17 10.21
CA PRO A 57 -22.15 -5.32 11.07
C PRO A 57 -21.73 -6.55 10.28
N THR A 58 -21.03 -7.46 10.94
CA THR A 58 -20.67 -8.76 10.35
C THR A 58 -21.89 -9.66 10.21
N LYS A 59 -21.86 -10.50 9.18
CA LYS A 59 -22.81 -11.58 8.97
C LYS A 59 -22.05 -12.83 8.54
N ASP A 60 -22.31 -13.96 9.21
CA ASP A 60 -21.68 -15.26 8.90
C ASP A 60 -20.13 -15.17 8.83
N GLY A 61 -19.52 -14.42 9.75
CA GLY A 61 -18.06 -14.25 9.83
C GLY A 61 -17.45 -13.40 8.71
N LYS A 62 -18.28 -12.69 7.92
CA LYS A 62 -17.84 -11.82 6.83
C LYS A 62 -18.32 -10.40 7.07
N PHE A 63 -17.63 -9.43 6.45
CA PHE A 63 -18.08 -8.04 6.38
C PHE A 63 -18.83 -7.81 5.07
N PRO A 64 -20.19 -7.73 5.09
CA PRO A 64 -20.96 -7.50 3.87
C PRO A 64 -20.89 -6.06 3.37
N LYS A 65 -20.41 -5.13 4.21
CA LYS A 65 -20.18 -3.73 3.86
C LYS A 65 -18.79 -3.31 4.30
N THR A 66 -17.95 -2.94 3.36
CA THR A 66 -16.61 -2.39 3.58
C THR A 66 -16.36 -1.22 2.63
N GLU A 67 -15.46 -0.32 3.04
CA GLU A 67 -14.78 0.61 2.14
C GLU A 67 -13.40 0.00 1.84
N HIS A 68 -13.16 -0.37 0.58
CA HIS A 68 -11.86 -0.84 0.13
C HIS A 68 -10.94 0.35 -0.09
N VAL A 69 -9.79 0.36 0.57
CA VAL A 69 -8.85 1.49 0.54
C VAL A 69 -7.41 0.99 0.39
N GLU A 70 -6.61 1.75 -0.35
CA GLU A 70 -5.19 1.47 -0.57
C GLU A 70 -4.35 2.67 -0.14
N GLY A 71 -3.26 2.44 0.56
CA GLY A 71 -2.38 3.50 1.01
C GLY A 71 -1.37 3.07 2.07
N ARG A 72 -0.83 4.04 2.79
CA ARG A 72 0.02 3.78 3.95
C ARG A 72 -0.83 3.26 5.09
N LEU A 73 -0.57 2.03 5.52
CA LEU A 73 -1.25 1.37 6.61
C LEU A 73 -0.43 1.53 7.90
N THR A 74 -1.10 1.97 8.97
CA THR A 74 -0.50 2.01 10.32
C THR A 74 -1.42 1.27 11.28
N THR A 75 -0.91 0.25 11.95
CA THR A 75 -1.62 -0.48 13.01
C THR A 75 -0.92 -0.25 14.36
N PHE A 76 -1.69 -0.03 15.41
CA PHE A 76 -1.17 0.18 16.77
C PHE A 76 -2.27 -0.02 17.81
N GLY A 77 -1.87 -0.08 19.09
CA GLY A 77 -2.81 -0.18 20.19
C GLY A 77 -2.28 0.37 21.49
N TYR A 78 -3.20 0.62 22.40
CA TYR A 78 -2.92 1.09 23.76
C TYR A 78 -3.67 0.21 24.77
N GLY A 79 -3.01 -0.10 25.90
CA GLY A 79 -3.70 -0.72 27.03
C GLY A 79 -4.72 0.25 27.63
N THR A 80 -5.92 -0.23 27.92
CA THR A 80 -6.98 0.58 28.56
C THR A 80 -6.55 0.98 29.95
N PRO A 81 -6.65 2.26 30.36
CA PRO A 81 -6.27 2.70 31.70
C PRO A 81 -7.13 2.03 32.78
N PRO A 82 -6.55 1.63 33.92
CA PRO A 82 -7.29 1.04 35.02
C PRO A 82 -8.45 1.94 35.47
N GLY A 83 -9.62 1.34 35.74
CA GLY A 83 -10.79 2.03 36.20
C GLY A 83 -11.57 2.86 35.18
N ARG A 84 -11.15 2.81 33.90
CA ARG A 84 -11.90 3.44 32.80
C ARG A 84 -12.76 2.42 32.06
N SER A 85 -14.00 2.79 31.77
CA SER A 85 -14.92 1.94 31.00
C SER A 85 -14.62 2.05 29.50
N THR A 86 -14.95 1.00 28.73
CA THR A 86 -14.89 1.03 27.27
C THR A 86 -15.73 2.16 26.69
N LEU A 87 -16.87 2.49 27.32
CA LEU A 87 -17.72 3.60 26.90
C LEU A 87 -17.01 4.94 27.03
N GLU A 88 -16.34 5.19 28.16
CA GLU A 88 -15.63 6.45 28.39
C GLU A 88 -14.48 6.61 27.38
N VAL A 89 -13.66 5.59 27.20
CA VAL A 89 -12.54 5.61 26.23
C VAL A 89 -13.05 5.81 24.81
N PHE A 90 -14.08 5.06 24.41
CA PHE A 90 -14.72 5.16 23.10
C PHE A 90 -15.25 6.56 22.81
N ARG A 91 -16.02 7.15 23.75
CA ARG A 91 -16.62 8.47 23.58
C ARG A 91 -15.57 9.58 23.48
N ASN A 92 -14.45 9.46 24.18
CA ASN A 92 -13.35 10.42 24.07
C ASN A 92 -12.69 10.34 22.68
N TYR A 93 -12.43 9.15 22.15
CA TYR A 93 -11.90 9.01 20.78
C TYR A 93 -12.92 9.45 19.72
N GLU A 94 -14.19 9.10 19.86
CA GLU A 94 -15.26 9.55 18.96
C GLU A 94 -15.33 11.08 18.91
N ALA A 95 -15.31 11.75 20.06
CA ALA A 95 -15.32 13.20 20.17
C ALA A 95 -14.04 13.83 19.57
N ALA A 96 -12.87 13.25 19.86
CA ALA A 96 -11.60 13.72 19.33
C ALA A 96 -11.51 13.60 17.79
N LEU A 97 -11.94 12.48 17.24
CA LEU A 97 -11.99 12.28 15.79
C LEU A 97 -12.95 13.28 15.13
N LYS A 98 -14.15 13.47 15.72
CA LYS A 98 -15.11 14.46 15.23
C LYS A 98 -14.55 15.89 15.28
N ALA A 99 -13.90 16.27 16.38
CA ALA A 99 -13.25 17.58 16.51
C ALA A 99 -12.11 17.79 15.51
N ALA A 100 -11.43 16.71 15.12
CA ALA A 100 -10.39 16.71 14.07
C ALA A 100 -10.96 16.69 12.62
N GLY A 101 -12.30 16.75 12.47
CA GLY A 101 -12.96 16.82 11.15
C GLY A 101 -13.29 15.46 10.53
N PHE A 102 -13.12 14.35 11.26
CA PHE A 102 -13.52 13.05 10.75
C PHE A 102 -15.05 12.90 10.69
N THR A 103 -15.52 12.32 9.60
CA THR A 103 -16.93 11.88 9.45
C THR A 103 -17.04 10.42 9.86
N THR A 104 -17.93 10.11 10.78
CA THR A 104 -18.21 8.72 11.18
C THR A 104 -18.94 7.99 10.06
N LEU A 105 -18.42 6.85 9.64
CA LEU A 105 -18.99 5.96 8.62
C LEU A 105 -19.89 4.89 9.25
N PHE A 106 -19.43 4.34 10.38
CA PHE A 106 -20.15 3.29 11.10
C PHE A 106 -19.72 3.22 12.56
N THR A 107 -20.66 2.87 13.44
CA THR A 107 -20.37 2.51 14.83
C THR A 107 -21.25 1.34 15.28
N CYS A 108 -20.72 0.52 16.18
CA CYS A 108 -21.48 -0.55 16.82
C CYS A 108 -20.94 -0.87 18.21
N ARG A 109 -21.75 -1.63 19.01
CA ARG A 109 -21.38 -2.14 20.33
C ARG A 109 -21.81 -3.59 20.47
N GLY A 110 -20.95 -4.44 21.03
CA GLY A 110 -21.26 -5.85 21.34
C GLY A 110 -21.93 -6.55 20.17
N ASP A 111 -23.07 -7.18 20.40
CA ASP A 111 -23.83 -7.93 19.40
C ASP A 111 -24.31 -7.10 18.19
N GLN A 112 -24.41 -5.77 18.33
CA GLN A 112 -24.72 -4.90 17.20
C GLN A 112 -23.63 -4.90 16.13
N CYS A 113 -22.40 -5.31 16.48
CA CYS A 113 -21.31 -5.46 15.53
C CYS A 113 -21.43 -6.75 14.70
N GLY A 114 -22.39 -7.62 15.02
CA GLY A 114 -22.61 -8.91 14.38
C GLY A 114 -21.89 -10.05 15.07
N SER A 115 -22.22 -11.29 14.65
CA SER A 115 -21.62 -12.49 15.22
C SER A 115 -20.23 -12.71 14.66
N GLN A 116 -19.25 -12.96 15.53
CA GLN A 116 -17.88 -13.39 15.21
C GLN A 116 -17.23 -12.61 14.08
N VAL A 117 -16.77 -11.41 14.39
CA VAL A 117 -15.89 -10.69 13.48
C VAL A 117 -14.57 -11.44 13.38
N GLY A 118 -14.29 -11.97 12.19
CA GLY A 118 -13.12 -12.79 11.96
C GLY A 118 -11.82 -12.04 12.24
N TYR A 119 -10.91 -12.75 12.82
CA TYR A 119 -9.54 -12.48 13.24
C TYR A 119 -8.67 -11.62 12.31
N ARG A 120 -9.03 -11.42 11.05
CA ARG A 120 -8.09 -10.94 10.03
C ARG A 120 -8.15 -9.45 9.74
N ALA A 121 -9.26 -8.77 9.97
CA ALA A 121 -9.38 -7.37 9.56
C ALA A 121 -8.88 -6.36 10.60
N LEU A 122 -8.98 -6.66 11.90
CA LEU A 122 -8.58 -5.75 12.99
C LEU A 122 -7.72 -6.46 14.05
N GLY A 123 -7.20 -7.65 13.74
CA GLY A 123 -6.38 -8.44 14.65
C GLY A 123 -7.11 -8.73 15.95
N TYR A 124 -8.03 -9.61 16.07
CA TYR A 124 -8.77 -10.01 17.26
C TYR A 124 -9.90 -9.06 17.70
N ILE A 125 -11.13 -9.46 17.48
CA ILE A 125 -12.30 -8.90 18.17
C ILE A 125 -12.80 -9.94 19.17
N PRO A 126 -12.58 -9.78 20.48
CA PRO A 126 -13.25 -10.61 21.46
C PRO A 126 -14.74 -10.32 21.43
N ASN A 127 -15.54 -11.37 21.45
CA ASN A 127 -16.94 -11.28 21.77
C ASN A 127 -17.08 -10.78 23.22
N GLY A 128 -17.70 -9.66 23.42
CA GLY A 128 -18.02 -9.15 24.75
C GLY A 128 -18.97 -7.98 24.61
N ASP A 129 -19.97 -7.92 25.47
CA ASP A 129 -21.01 -6.90 25.49
C ASP A 129 -20.45 -5.46 25.56
N ASP A 130 -19.18 -5.32 25.96
CA ASP A 130 -18.48 -4.05 26.10
C ASP A 130 -17.51 -3.70 24.98
N ALA A 131 -17.36 -4.54 23.94
CA ALA A 131 -16.58 -4.18 22.76
C ALA A 131 -17.28 -3.09 21.95
N ARG A 132 -16.52 -2.12 21.45
CA ARG A 132 -17.03 -0.99 20.64
C ARG A 132 -16.17 -0.78 19.43
N TYR A 133 -16.83 -0.46 18.34
CA TYR A 133 -16.17 -0.21 17.06
C TYR A 133 -16.63 1.12 16.45
N LEU A 134 -15.68 1.80 15.76
CA LEU A 134 -15.96 3.01 14.99
C LEU A 134 -15.10 2.97 13.71
N ALA A 135 -15.75 3.21 12.58
CA ALA A 135 -15.08 3.57 11.32
C ALA A 135 -15.32 5.05 11.03
N ALA A 136 -14.26 5.76 10.64
CA ALA A 136 -14.35 7.18 10.29
C ALA A 136 -13.40 7.53 9.13
N ARG A 137 -13.73 8.62 8.41
CA ARG A 137 -12.98 9.16 7.28
C ARG A 137 -12.74 10.65 7.48
N LEU A 138 -11.52 11.10 7.21
CA LEU A 138 -11.13 12.50 7.10
C LEU A 138 -10.78 12.79 5.63
N ALA A 139 -11.55 13.66 4.98
CA ALA A 139 -11.24 14.12 3.64
C ALA A 139 -10.12 15.16 3.68
N ARG A 140 -9.04 14.96 2.88
CA ARG A 140 -7.90 15.86 2.76
C ARG A 140 -7.45 15.99 1.30
N PRO A 141 -6.93 17.16 0.89
CA PRO A 141 -6.40 17.34 -0.47
C PRO A 141 -5.27 16.38 -0.85
N GLU A 142 -4.41 16.02 0.11
CA GLU A 142 -3.28 15.11 -0.07
C GLU A 142 -3.63 13.62 -0.05
N GLY A 143 -4.89 13.30 0.18
CA GLY A 143 -5.44 11.95 0.30
C GLY A 143 -6.20 11.75 1.60
N ASP A 144 -7.31 11.08 1.52
CA ASP A 144 -8.18 10.80 2.66
C ASP A 144 -7.49 9.92 3.70
N VAL A 145 -7.91 10.06 4.95
CA VAL A 145 -7.50 9.19 6.05
C VAL A 145 -8.69 8.41 6.56
N TYR A 146 -8.56 7.10 6.60
CA TYR A 146 -9.52 6.21 7.21
C TYR A 146 -9.01 5.69 8.54
N VAL A 147 -9.90 5.58 9.51
CA VAL A 147 -9.62 5.06 10.85
C VAL A 147 -10.62 3.96 11.17
N ALA A 148 -10.12 2.80 11.55
CA ALA A 148 -10.89 1.76 12.23
C ALA A 148 -10.41 1.69 13.68
N LEU A 149 -11.30 2.05 14.62
CA LEU A 149 -11.06 2.05 16.05
C LEU A 149 -11.82 0.90 16.69
N HIS A 150 -11.14 0.13 17.50
CA HIS A 150 -11.73 -0.93 18.31
C HIS A 150 -11.36 -0.75 19.78
N VAL A 151 -12.36 -0.60 20.66
CA VAL A 151 -12.18 -0.44 22.10
C VAL A 151 -12.70 -1.67 22.83
N GLN A 152 -11.83 -2.27 23.62
CA GLN A 152 -12.10 -3.44 24.47
C GLN A 152 -11.73 -3.15 25.93
N PRO A 153 -12.16 -3.99 26.89
CA PRO A 153 -11.86 -3.77 28.31
C PRO A 153 -10.39 -3.61 28.64
N LEU A 154 -9.49 -4.34 27.94
CA LEU A 154 -8.05 -4.34 28.21
C LEU A 154 -7.23 -3.58 27.17
N GLU A 155 -7.77 -3.34 26.00
CA GLU A 155 -7.01 -2.79 24.88
C GLU A 155 -7.88 -1.94 23.95
N THR A 156 -7.27 -0.90 23.42
CA THR A 156 -7.80 -0.08 22.32
C THR A 156 -6.86 -0.24 21.11
N ARG A 157 -7.39 -0.66 19.96
CA ARG A 157 -6.64 -0.87 18.73
C ARG A 157 -7.08 0.05 17.61
N PHE A 158 -6.15 0.40 16.75
CA PHE A 158 -6.35 1.25 15.60
C PHE A 158 -5.77 0.63 14.35
N VAL A 159 -6.49 0.79 13.26
CA VAL A 159 -5.98 0.70 11.90
C VAL A 159 -6.19 2.06 11.26
N VAL A 160 -5.14 2.66 10.75
CA VAL A 160 -5.19 3.94 10.05
C VAL A 160 -4.65 3.74 8.65
N VAL A 161 -5.43 4.11 7.64
CA VAL A 161 -5.01 4.09 6.24
C VAL A 161 -5.00 5.52 5.71
N GLU A 162 -3.82 6.00 5.35
CA GLU A 162 -3.64 7.27 4.65
C GLU A 162 -3.57 6.99 3.15
N LEU A 163 -4.62 7.39 2.40
CA LEU A 163 -4.64 7.17 0.94
C LEU A 163 -3.46 7.88 0.30
N LYS A 164 -2.67 7.14 -0.44
CA LYS A 164 -1.58 7.68 -1.25
C LYS A 164 -1.27 6.73 -2.41
N PRO A 165 -0.75 7.25 -3.53
CA PRO A 165 -0.30 6.41 -4.62
C PRO A 165 0.82 5.46 -4.18
N MET A 166 0.81 4.25 -4.73
CA MET A 166 1.92 3.31 -4.59
C MET A 166 3.18 3.91 -5.22
N GLU A 167 4.31 3.78 -4.54
CA GLU A 167 5.60 4.09 -5.14
C GLU A 167 5.92 3.09 -6.24
N THR A 168 6.13 3.56 -7.45
CA THR A 168 6.41 2.73 -8.63
C THR A 168 7.87 2.86 -9.05
N GLY A 169 8.36 1.92 -9.87
CA GLY A 169 9.74 1.95 -10.39
C GLY A 169 10.79 1.49 -9.38
N LEU A 170 10.41 0.93 -8.22
CA LEU A 170 11.32 0.32 -7.25
C LEU A 170 11.94 -0.98 -7.79
N VAL A 171 11.18 -1.72 -8.59
CA VAL A 171 11.67 -2.91 -9.30
C VAL A 171 12.02 -2.48 -10.72
N LYS A 172 13.30 -2.46 -11.02
CA LYS A 172 13.79 -2.16 -12.38
C LYS A 172 14.07 -3.48 -13.11
N ILE A 173 13.44 -3.67 -14.27
CA ILE A 173 13.82 -4.74 -15.19
C ILE A 173 15.23 -4.41 -15.69
N SER A 174 16.19 -5.28 -15.43
CA SER A 174 17.57 -5.10 -15.90
C SER A 174 17.78 -5.79 -17.24
N ALA A 175 18.74 -5.30 -18.04
CA ALA A 175 19.15 -5.94 -19.29
C ALA A 175 19.55 -7.42 -19.10
N ASP A 176 20.13 -7.76 -17.94
CA ASP A 176 20.52 -9.13 -17.61
C ASP A 176 19.28 -10.02 -17.37
N ALA A 177 18.24 -9.51 -16.69
CA ALA A 177 16.98 -10.23 -16.52
C ALA A 177 16.29 -10.44 -17.87
N LEU A 178 16.18 -9.38 -18.69
CA LEU A 178 15.63 -9.49 -20.04
C LEU A 178 16.40 -10.51 -20.91
N THR A 179 17.74 -10.50 -20.82
CA THR A 179 18.60 -11.45 -21.55
C THR A 179 18.34 -12.89 -21.12
N LYS A 180 18.23 -13.13 -19.80
CA LYS A 180 17.95 -14.45 -19.24
C LYS A 180 16.59 -14.96 -19.70
N ASP A 181 15.56 -14.14 -19.59
CA ASP A 181 14.17 -14.54 -19.90
C ASP A 181 14.01 -14.80 -21.40
N ILE A 182 14.47 -13.88 -22.27
CA ILE A 182 14.39 -14.08 -23.72
C ILE A 182 15.25 -15.26 -24.21
N GLY A 183 16.32 -15.56 -23.49
CA GLY A 183 17.17 -16.72 -23.77
C GLY A 183 16.52 -18.06 -23.37
N SER A 184 15.78 -18.10 -22.29
CA SER A 184 15.19 -19.32 -21.73
C SER A 184 13.79 -19.62 -22.28
N VAL A 185 12.96 -18.60 -22.46
CA VAL A 185 11.54 -18.75 -22.85
C VAL A 185 11.27 -18.30 -24.28
N GLY A 186 12.20 -17.55 -24.89
CA GLY A 186 12.06 -17.02 -26.23
C GLY A 186 11.33 -15.67 -26.31
N HIS A 187 10.72 -15.21 -25.22
CA HIS A 187 10.07 -13.90 -25.12
C HIS A 187 10.15 -13.33 -23.71
N VAL A 188 9.93 -12.02 -23.59
CA VAL A 188 9.83 -11.33 -22.29
C VAL A 188 8.83 -10.17 -22.39
N ALA A 189 7.94 -10.07 -21.39
CA ALA A 189 7.02 -8.95 -21.26
C ALA A 189 7.70 -7.75 -20.59
N VAL A 190 7.47 -6.56 -21.14
CA VAL A 190 7.94 -5.27 -20.60
C VAL A 190 6.73 -4.41 -20.28
N TYR A 191 6.44 -4.25 -18.99
CA TYR A 191 5.28 -3.50 -18.50
C TYR A 191 5.56 -2.00 -18.33
N ASP A 192 6.85 -1.62 -18.24
CA ASP A 192 7.28 -0.23 -18.01
C ASP A 192 7.31 0.63 -19.29
N ILE A 193 6.81 0.11 -20.41
CA ILE A 193 6.56 0.89 -21.62
C ILE A 193 5.13 1.43 -21.55
N LEU A 194 5.00 2.71 -21.24
CA LEU A 194 3.74 3.37 -20.95
C LEU A 194 3.21 4.17 -22.13
N PHE A 195 1.86 4.17 -22.26
CA PHE A 195 1.12 4.91 -23.26
C PHE A 195 -0.11 5.55 -22.61
N ASP A 196 -0.57 6.68 -23.14
CA ASP A 196 -1.87 7.20 -22.77
C ASP A 196 -3.01 6.38 -23.41
N THR A 197 -4.21 6.46 -22.81
CA THR A 197 -5.39 5.73 -23.31
C THR A 197 -5.67 6.06 -24.76
N GLY A 198 -5.75 5.02 -25.60
CA GLY A 198 -5.99 5.16 -27.04
C GLY A 198 -4.83 5.76 -27.85
N GLN A 199 -3.71 6.12 -27.23
CA GLN A 199 -2.54 6.71 -27.87
C GLN A 199 -1.44 5.68 -28.11
N ALA A 200 -0.59 5.98 -29.13
CA ALA A 200 0.57 5.15 -29.48
C ALA A 200 1.90 5.84 -29.15
N ALA A 201 1.89 7.10 -28.73
CA ALA A 201 3.10 7.81 -28.33
C ALA A 201 3.63 7.22 -27.02
N VAL A 202 4.93 6.84 -27.02
CA VAL A 202 5.59 6.34 -25.81
C VAL A 202 5.78 7.50 -24.84
N LYS A 203 5.38 7.31 -23.58
CA LYS A 203 5.52 8.33 -22.54
C LYS A 203 6.97 8.49 -22.08
N PRO A 204 7.39 9.70 -21.63
CA PRO A 204 8.75 9.96 -21.14
C PRO A 204 9.18 9.03 -20.00
N GLU A 205 8.24 8.60 -19.16
CA GLU A 205 8.47 7.70 -18.03
C GLU A 205 9.01 6.33 -18.46
N SER A 206 8.81 5.94 -19.74
CA SER A 206 9.34 4.69 -20.30
C SER A 206 10.85 4.74 -20.62
N ALA A 207 11.53 5.88 -20.46
CA ALA A 207 12.91 6.07 -20.88
C ALA A 207 13.88 5.05 -20.24
N ALA A 208 13.67 4.71 -18.97
CA ALA A 208 14.50 3.73 -18.28
C ALA A 208 14.35 2.31 -18.88
N ALA A 209 13.11 1.90 -19.17
CA ALA A 209 12.85 0.59 -19.79
C ALA A 209 13.42 0.50 -21.19
N LEU A 210 13.30 1.56 -22.01
CA LEU A 210 13.92 1.63 -23.34
C LEU A 210 15.45 1.53 -23.27
N ALA A 211 16.09 2.17 -22.28
CA ALA A 211 17.54 2.08 -22.09
C ALA A 211 17.98 0.65 -21.72
N GLU A 212 17.22 -0.06 -20.88
CA GLU A 212 17.54 -1.47 -20.53
C GLU A 212 17.35 -2.42 -21.72
N ILE A 213 16.31 -2.23 -22.52
CA ILE A 213 16.14 -2.99 -23.79
C ILE A 213 17.31 -2.73 -24.73
N ALA A 214 17.72 -1.48 -24.90
CA ALA A 214 18.85 -1.13 -25.73
C ALA A 214 20.16 -1.74 -25.22
N ARG A 215 20.37 -1.75 -23.90
CA ARG A 215 21.54 -2.38 -23.26
C ARG A 215 21.53 -3.90 -23.46
N MET A 216 20.39 -4.57 -23.28
CA MET A 216 20.23 -6.00 -23.59
C MET A 216 20.62 -6.29 -25.03
N LEU A 217 20.14 -5.49 -25.99
CA LEU A 217 20.50 -5.68 -27.41
C LEU A 217 21.98 -5.37 -27.70
N ALA A 218 22.59 -4.40 -27.02
CA ALA A 218 24.00 -4.08 -27.16
C ALA A 218 24.92 -5.21 -26.66
N THR A 219 24.57 -5.84 -25.53
CA THR A 219 25.31 -6.96 -24.95
C THR A 219 25.08 -8.27 -25.70
N ASN A 220 24.06 -8.36 -26.55
CA ASN A 220 23.72 -9.53 -27.36
C ASN A 220 23.66 -9.16 -28.86
N PRO A 221 24.80 -8.95 -29.57
CA PRO A 221 24.82 -8.40 -30.91
C PRO A 221 24.06 -9.22 -31.96
N ALA A 222 24.00 -10.54 -31.80
CA ALA A 222 23.28 -11.45 -32.70
C ALA A 222 21.77 -11.53 -32.45
N LEU A 223 21.28 -10.99 -31.30
CA LEU A 223 19.87 -11.08 -30.95
C LEU A 223 19.03 -10.13 -31.82
N THR A 224 18.04 -10.68 -32.51
CA THR A 224 17.00 -9.97 -33.23
C THR A 224 15.65 -10.24 -32.57
N VAL A 225 14.76 -9.22 -32.50
CA VAL A 225 13.50 -9.34 -31.79
C VAL A 225 12.33 -8.73 -32.56
N HIS A 226 11.16 -9.35 -32.42
CA HIS A 226 9.90 -8.69 -32.64
C HIS A 226 9.54 -7.90 -31.38
N VAL A 227 9.16 -6.65 -31.54
CA VAL A 227 8.49 -5.83 -30.53
C VAL A 227 7.00 -6.00 -30.76
N VAL A 228 6.31 -6.69 -29.86
CA VAL A 228 4.90 -7.06 -30.02
C VAL A 228 4.03 -6.24 -29.04
N GLY A 229 3.11 -5.47 -29.59
CA GLY A 229 2.16 -4.71 -28.79
C GLY A 229 0.92 -5.55 -28.45
N HIS A 230 0.40 -5.37 -27.24
CA HIS A 230 -0.83 -5.99 -26.74
C HIS A 230 -1.79 -4.94 -26.19
N THR A 231 -3.08 -5.25 -26.20
CA THR A 231 -4.14 -4.46 -25.56
C THR A 231 -4.98 -5.34 -24.63
N ASP A 232 -5.79 -4.72 -23.80
CA ASP A 232 -6.95 -5.38 -23.22
C ASP A 232 -8.07 -5.56 -24.28
N ASN A 233 -9.21 -6.11 -23.87
CA ASN A 233 -10.36 -6.39 -24.76
C ASN A 233 -11.35 -5.22 -24.87
N VAL A 234 -11.05 -4.04 -24.34
CA VAL A 234 -11.95 -2.88 -24.40
C VAL A 234 -11.91 -2.26 -25.80
N GLY A 235 -13.09 -2.16 -26.44
CA GLY A 235 -13.24 -1.60 -27.78
C GLY A 235 -13.16 -2.63 -28.93
N PRO A 236 -13.32 -2.16 -30.19
CA PRO A 236 -13.35 -3.03 -31.35
C PRO A 236 -12.01 -3.72 -31.62
N LEU A 237 -12.06 -5.00 -32.00
CA LEU A 237 -10.85 -5.81 -32.26
C LEU A 237 -9.92 -5.17 -33.30
N ALA A 238 -10.48 -4.68 -34.42
CA ALA A 238 -9.69 -4.08 -35.49
C ALA A 238 -8.91 -2.83 -35.02
N GLN A 239 -9.53 -2.01 -34.15
CA GLN A 239 -8.87 -0.83 -33.58
C GLN A 239 -7.77 -1.24 -32.60
N ASN A 240 -7.97 -2.27 -31.79
CA ASN A 240 -6.99 -2.79 -30.86
C ASN A 240 -5.79 -3.42 -31.58
N LEU A 241 -6.02 -4.15 -32.67
CA LEU A 241 -4.95 -4.67 -33.54
C LEU A 241 -4.10 -3.53 -34.13
N ASP A 242 -4.73 -2.51 -34.70
CA ASP A 242 -4.03 -1.34 -35.21
C ASP A 242 -3.27 -0.57 -34.13
N LEU A 243 -3.93 -0.28 -32.98
CA LEU A 243 -3.31 0.43 -31.87
C LEU A 243 -2.07 -0.32 -31.34
N SER A 244 -2.18 -1.63 -31.14
CA SER A 244 -1.08 -2.45 -30.63
C SER A 244 0.11 -2.43 -31.59
N LYS A 245 -0.12 -2.49 -32.91
CA LYS A 245 0.95 -2.40 -33.93
C LYS A 245 1.57 -1.01 -33.95
N ARG A 246 0.79 0.08 -33.86
CA ARG A 246 1.33 1.45 -33.80
C ARG A 246 2.15 1.67 -32.53
N ARG A 247 1.77 1.11 -31.39
CA ARG A 247 2.54 1.16 -30.14
C ARG A 247 3.88 0.44 -30.29
N ALA A 248 3.89 -0.76 -30.84
CA ALA A 248 5.12 -1.49 -31.13
C ALA A 248 6.04 -0.70 -32.08
N GLN A 249 5.49 -0.08 -33.12
CA GLN A 249 6.25 0.76 -34.04
C GLN A 249 6.87 1.98 -33.34
N ALA A 250 6.13 2.61 -32.40
CA ALA A 250 6.67 3.75 -31.63
C ALA A 250 7.85 3.32 -30.74
N VAL A 251 7.79 2.13 -30.14
CA VAL A 251 8.91 1.56 -29.37
C VAL A 251 10.13 1.29 -30.29
N VAL A 252 9.92 0.66 -31.46
CA VAL A 252 11.00 0.44 -32.44
C VAL A 252 11.61 1.76 -32.87
N THR A 253 10.81 2.78 -33.14
CA THR A 253 11.28 4.12 -33.48
C THR A 253 12.12 4.71 -32.36
N ALA A 254 11.68 4.65 -31.10
CA ALA A 254 12.43 5.16 -29.95
C ALA A 254 13.78 4.43 -29.79
N LEU A 255 13.80 3.10 -29.91
CA LEU A 255 15.03 2.30 -29.83
C LEU A 255 16.03 2.64 -30.95
N THR A 256 15.53 2.86 -32.16
CA THR A 256 16.43 3.16 -33.33
C THR A 256 16.91 4.60 -33.30
N THR A 257 16.05 5.58 -32.99
CA THR A 257 16.40 7.01 -33.03
C THR A 257 17.18 7.48 -31.82
N SER A 258 16.69 7.14 -30.61
CA SER A 258 17.24 7.63 -29.34
C SER A 258 18.37 6.73 -28.81
N HIS A 259 18.26 5.41 -28.99
CA HIS A 259 19.22 4.43 -28.46
C HIS A 259 20.15 3.80 -29.52
N LYS A 260 20.02 4.22 -30.79
CA LYS A 260 20.90 3.80 -31.88
C LYS A 260 20.92 2.28 -32.12
N VAL A 261 19.87 1.57 -31.76
CA VAL A 261 19.72 0.14 -32.09
C VAL A 261 19.54 0.01 -33.61
N ALA A 262 20.27 -0.91 -34.25
CA ALA A 262 20.16 -1.12 -35.68
C ALA A 262 18.75 -1.59 -36.08
N ALA A 263 18.10 -0.89 -37.00
CA ALA A 263 16.73 -1.16 -37.42
C ALA A 263 16.52 -2.60 -37.94
N ALA A 264 17.51 -3.17 -38.55
CA ALA A 264 17.48 -4.57 -39.05
C ALA A 264 17.28 -5.62 -37.93
N ARG A 265 17.54 -5.25 -36.68
CA ARG A 265 17.39 -6.13 -35.50
C ARG A 265 16.00 -6.09 -34.87
N LEU A 266 15.12 -5.18 -35.31
CA LEU A 266 13.86 -4.90 -34.71
C LEU A 266 12.73 -5.03 -35.73
N ARG A 267 11.62 -5.68 -35.34
CA ARG A 267 10.38 -5.70 -36.11
C ARG A 267 9.22 -5.33 -35.20
N ALA A 268 8.26 -4.53 -35.69
CA ALA A 268 7.11 -4.11 -34.95
C ALA A 268 5.88 -4.92 -35.38
N ASP A 269 5.26 -5.56 -34.43
CA ASP A 269 4.03 -6.31 -34.63
C ASP A 269 2.99 -5.98 -33.53
N GLY A 270 1.72 -6.30 -33.78
CA GLY A 270 0.65 -6.06 -32.82
C GLY A 270 -0.40 -7.16 -32.92
N VAL A 271 -0.77 -7.71 -31.78
CA VAL A 271 -1.77 -8.80 -31.68
C VAL A 271 -3.05 -8.35 -30.97
N GLY A 272 -3.13 -7.08 -30.57
CA GLY A 272 -4.28 -6.56 -29.85
C GLY A 272 -4.61 -7.40 -28.61
N PRO A 273 -5.88 -7.78 -28.37
CA PRO A 273 -6.31 -8.55 -27.22
C PRO A 273 -6.20 -10.07 -27.41
N LEU A 274 -5.64 -10.56 -28.51
CA LEU A 274 -5.69 -11.98 -28.88
C LEU A 274 -4.79 -12.91 -28.07
N ALA A 275 -3.85 -12.36 -27.31
CA ALA A 275 -2.94 -13.12 -26.45
C ALA A 275 -2.96 -12.56 -24.99
N PRO A 276 -4.06 -12.75 -24.27
CA PRO A 276 -4.16 -12.28 -22.88
C PRO A 276 -3.27 -13.14 -21.96
N VAL A 277 -2.63 -12.48 -20.97
CA VAL A 277 -1.87 -13.13 -19.89
C VAL A 277 -2.65 -13.15 -18.58
N ALA A 278 -3.78 -12.44 -18.52
CA ALA A 278 -4.70 -12.42 -17.40
C ALA A 278 -6.15 -12.24 -17.89
N SER A 279 -7.14 -12.53 -17.01
CA SER A 279 -8.55 -12.27 -17.35
C SER A 279 -8.80 -10.78 -17.60
N ASN A 280 -9.55 -10.46 -18.64
CA ASN A 280 -10.02 -9.10 -18.94
C ASN A 280 -11.21 -8.66 -18.07
N ASP A 281 -11.73 -9.51 -17.20
CA ASP A 281 -12.90 -9.21 -16.36
C ASP A 281 -12.57 -8.20 -15.23
N THR A 282 -11.31 -8.12 -14.85
CA THR A 282 -10.83 -7.20 -13.81
C THR A 282 -9.92 -6.11 -14.37
N ASP A 283 -9.90 -4.94 -13.71
CA ASP A 283 -8.98 -3.85 -14.07
C ASP A 283 -7.51 -4.25 -13.95
N ALA A 284 -7.16 -5.01 -12.91
CA ALA A 284 -5.82 -5.54 -12.71
C ALA A 284 -5.41 -6.50 -13.83
N GLY A 285 -6.31 -7.36 -14.28
CA GLY A 285 -6.06 -8.26 -15.41
C GLY A 285 -5.91 -7.51 -16.74
N ARG A 286 -6.80 -6.54 -17.00
CA ARG A 286 -6.67 -5.64 -18.17
C ARG A 286 -5.35 -4.88 -18.18
N ALA A 287 -4.90 -4.39 -17.01
CA ALA A 287 -3.59 -3.72 -16.89
C ALA A 287 -2.42 -4.64 -17.31
N LYS A 288 -2.43 -5.92 -16.92
CA LYS A 288 -1.43 -6.91 -17.35
C LYS A 288 -1.49 -7.20 -18.86
N ASN A 289 -2.68 -7.12 -19.48
CA ASN A 289 -2.83 -7.34 -20.90
C ASN A 289 -2.33 -6.15 -21.75
N ARG A 290 -2.35 -4.91 -21.22
CA ARG A 290 -1.77 -3.73 -21.87
C ARG A 290 -0.25 -3.69 -21.69
N ARG A 291 0.49 -4.43 -22.51
CA ARG A 291 1.95 -4.60 -22.42
C ARG A 291 2.63 -4.57 -23.77
N VAL A 292 3.94 -4.50 -23.74
CA VAL A 292 4.83 -4.78 -24.89
C VAL A 292 5.63 -6.04 -24.60
N GLU A 293 5.76 -6.93 -25.56
CA GLU A 293 6.65 -8.09 -25.46
C GLU A 293 7.82 -7.97 -26.45
N LEU A 294 8.99 -8.44 -26.03
CA LEU A 294 10.12 -8.71 -26.92
C LEU A 294 10.15 -10.20 -27.19
N VAL A 295 10.04 -10.58 -28.45
CA VAL A 295 10.03 -11.99 -28.89
C VAL A 295 11.23 -12.23 -29.74
N LYS A 296 12.06 -13.22 -29.37
CA LYS A 296 13.26 -13.61 -30.14
C LYS A 296 12.85 -14.13 -31.52
N GLN A 297 13.56 -13.66 -32.56
CA GLN A 297 13.43 -14.18 -33.93
C GLN A 297 14.22 -15.45 -34.13
#